data_117de97b4eb453456141f77b2d5e9d50
#
_entry.id   117de97b4eb453456141f77b2d5e9d50
#
_cell.length_a   1.000
_cell.length_b   1.000
_cell.length_c   1.000
_cell.angle_alpha   90.00
_cell.angle_beta   90.00
_cell.angle_gamma   90.00
#
_symmetry.space_group_name_H-M   'P 1'
#
loop_
_entity.id
_entity.type
_entity.pdbx_description
1 polymer ?
#
loop_
_entity_poly.entity_id
_entity_poly.type
_entity_poly.pdbx_seq_one_letter_code
_entity_poly.pdbx_strand_id
1 'polypeptide(L)'
;MKIMVLNGPNLNFLGIREKDIYGQDNYHSVCKYIMDKFDDRDVEINIFQSNIEGEMINILQMAYFEKYDGVVINPGAYTHTSIALYDAIKSINIPTVEVHLSNVHQREEFRHKSYTAPACVGQICGFGKEGYILAIEGLIVRLSE
;
A
#
# COMPACT_ATOMS: atom_id res chain seq x y z
N MET A 1 -17.37 -0.77 6.28
CA MET A 1 -15.93 -1.12 6.32
C MET A 1 -15.14 0.04 5.75
N LYS A 2 -14.07 0.42 6.41
CA LYS A 2 -13.27 1.61 6.05
C LYS A 2 -11.82 1.19 5.87
N ILE A 3 -11.28 1.34 4.66
CA ILE A 3 -9.94 0.89 4.28
C ILE A 3 -9.10 2.07 3.83
N MET A 4 -7.89 2.18 4.37
CA MET A 4 -6.89 3.14 3.95
C MET A 4 -5.95 2.51 2.92
N VAL A 5 -5.62 3.28 1.89
CA VAL A 5 -4.51 2.97 0.98
C VAL A 5 -3.44 4.05 1.18
N LEU A 6 -2.25 3.63 1.59
CA LEU A 6 -1.13 4.55 1.83
C LEU A 6 0.01 4.25 0.86
N ASN A 7 0.34 5.22 0.02
CA ASN A 7 1.39 5.14 -0.97
C ASN A 7 2.61 5.96 -0.54
N GLY A 8 3.77 5.35 -0.64
CA GLY A 8 5.05 5.91 -0.23
C GLY A 8 5.76 6.71 -1.30
N PRO A 9 7.09 6.88 -1.14
CA PRO A 9 7.89 7.80 -1.94
C PRO A 9 7.89 7.43 -3.41
N ASN A 10 7.84 8.45 -4.23
CA ASN A 10 7.89 8.39 -5.69
C ASN A 10 6.67 7.79 -6.37
N LEU A 11 5.67 7.29 -5.67
CA LEU A 11 4.44 6.77 -6.28
C LEU A 11 3.67 7.88 -7.01
N ASN A 12 3.77 9.12 -6.53
CA ASN A 12 3.21 10.28 -7.22
C ASN A 12 3.87 10.55 -8.58
N PHE A 13 5.08 10.00 -8.83
CA PHE A 13 5.79 10.10 -10.11
C PHE A 13 5.51 8.93 -11.06
N LEU A 14 4.61 8.04 -10.70
CA LEU A 14 4.21 6.94 -11.55
C LEU A 14 3.73 7.48 -12.92
N GLY A 15 4.20 6.86 -14.01
CA GLY A 15 3.92 7.33 -15.38
C GLY A 15 4.90 8.36 -15.91
N ILE A 16 5.75 8.95 -15.06
CA ILE A 16 6.79 9.91 -15.44
C ILE A 16 8.13 9.19 -15.54
N ARG A 17 8.38 8.22 -14.67
CA ARG A 17 9.66 7.47 -14.61
C ARG A 17 9.41 5.97 -14.78
N GLU A 18 10.46 5.25 -15.18
CA GLU A 18 10.52 3.76 -15.18
C GLU A 18 9.29 3.09 -15.80
N LYS A 19 8.82 3.59 -16.94
CA LYS A 19 7.63 3.05 -17.64
C LYS A 19 7.77 1.57 -17.99
N ASP A 20 8.99 1.10 -18.23
CA ASP A 20 9.25 -0.30 -18.54
C ASP A 20 8.95 -1.24 -17.35
N ILE A 21 9.03 -0.72 -16.12
CA ILE A 21 8.76 -1.46 -14.89
C ILE A 21 7.31 -1.31 -14.46
N TYR A 22 6.77 -0.07 -14.50
CA TYR A 22 5.47 0.27 -13.92
C TYR A 22 4.36 0.44 -14.96
N GLY A 23 4.67 0.33 -16.28
CA GLY A 23 3.71 0.44 -17.38
C GLY A 23 3.30 1.88 -17.70
N GLN A 24 2.16 2.03 -18.35
CA GLN A 24 1.66 3.30 -18.85
C GLN A 24 0.78 4.06 -17.86
N ASP A 25 0.40 3.45 -16.75
CA ASP A 25 -0.42 4.12 -15.74
C ASP A 25 0.34 5.27 -15.07
N ASN A 26 -0.38 6.32 -14.72
CA ASN A 26 0.10 7.35 -13.81
C ASN A 26 -0.57 7.20 -12.45
N TYR A 27 -0.11 7.96 -11.46
CA TYR A 27 -0.65 7.87 -10.09
C TYR A 27 -2.15 8.16 -10.05
N HIS A 28 -2.61 9.18 -10.76
CA HIS A 28 -4.02 9.53 -10.80
C HIS A 28 -4.88 8.40 -11.39
N SER A 29 -4.44 7.78 -12.48
CA SER A 29 -5.19 6.67 -13.10
C SER A 29 -5.24 5.44 -12.20
N VAL A 30 -4.19 5.17 -11.44
CA VAL A 30 -4.18 4.07 -10.46
C VAL A 30 -5.19 4.34 -9.34
N CYS A 31 -5.19 5.55 -8.78
CA CYS A 31 -6.15 5.91 -7.74
C CYS A 31 -7.60 5.81 -8.24
N LYS A 32 -7.86 6.33 -9.45
CA LYS A 32 -9.18 6.23 -10.08
C LYS A 32 -9.59 4.77 -10.28
N TYR A 33 -8.68 3.94 -10.76
CA TYR A 33 -8.93 2.51 -10.95
C TYR A 33 -9.34 1.82 -9.66
N ILE A 34 -8.65 2.11 -8.57
CA ILE A 34 -8.98 1.56 -7.25
C ILE A 34 -10.38 2.02 -6.82
N MET A 35 -10.65 3.31 -6.90
CA MET A 35 -11.94 3.86 -6.47
C MET A 35 -13.09 3.30 -7.29
N ASP A 36 -12.93 3.21 -8.62
CA ASP A 36 -13.99 2.71 -9.52
C ASP A 36 -14.33 1.24 -9.25
N LYS A 37 -13.35 0.43 -8.84
CA LYS A 37 -13.57 -1.01 -8.55
C LYS A 37 -14.46 -1.27 -7.32
N PHE A 38 -14.54 -0.32 -6.42
CA PHE A 38 -15.28 -0.48 -5.16
C PHE A 38 -16.42 0.53 -5.01
N ASP A 39 -16.73 1.30 -6.07
CA ASP A 39 -17.73 2.36 -6.03
C ASP A 39 -19.13 1.86 -5.70
N ASP A 40 -19.47 0.66 -6.14
CA ASP A 40 -20.77 0.00 -5.90
C ASP A 40 -20.76 -0.94 -4.68
N ARG A 41 -19.70 -0.91 -3.89
CA ARG A 41 -19.49 -1.79 -2.74
C ARG A 41 -19.63 -1.01 -1.43
N ASP A 42 -20.09 -1.68 -0.39
CA ASP A 42 -20.17 -1.10 0.98
C ASP A 42 -18.79 -1.07 1.65
N VAL A 43 -17.86 -0.38 1.00
CA VAL A 43 -16.48 -0.18 1.45
C VAL A 43 -16.09 1.26 1.17
N GLU A 44 -15.74 2.00 2.22
CA GLU A 44 -15.15 3.34 2.09
C GLU A 44 -13.63 3.20 1.91
N ILE A 45 -13.09 3.79 0.85
CA ILE A 45 -11.65 3.77 0.57
C ILE A 45 -11.12 5.19 0.54
N ASN A 46 -10.06 5.44 1.31
CA ASN A 46 -9.35 6.73 1.27
C ASN A 46 -7.90 6.46 0.91
N ILE A 47 -7.38 7.21 -0.08
CA ILE A 47 -6.04 7.01 -0.63
C ILE A 47 -5.17 8.21 -0.26
N PHE A 48 -4.01 7.91 0.32
CA PHE A 48 -3.00 8.91 0.73
C PHE A 48 -1.67 8.60 0.06
N GLN A 49 -0.84 9.62 -0.09
CA GLN A 49 0.51 9.50 -0.62
C GLN A 49 1.44 10.48 0.09
N SER A 50 2.63 10.05 0.43
CA SER A 50 3.67 10.94 0.92
C SER A 50 5.07 10.41 0.55
N ASN A 51 5.98 11.34 0.27
CA ASN A 51 7.40 11.04 0.11
C ASN A 51 8.14 11.07 1.46
N ILE A 52 7.49 11.54 2.51
CA ILE A 52 8.11 11.79 3.81
C ILE A 52 7.81 10.66 4.76
N GLU A 53 8.84 9.96 5.23
CA GLU A 53 8.68 8.80 6.11
C GLU A 53 7.87 9.13 7.38
N GLY A 54 8.20 10.23 8.05
CA GLY A 54 7.48 10.65 9.26
C GLY A 54 6.02 10.99 9.00
N GLU A 55 5.70 11.55 7.83
CA GLU A 55 4.33 11.83 7.44
C GLU A 55 3.54 10.53 7.22
N MET A 56 4.18 9.52 6.62
CA MET A 56 3.56 8.19 6.47
C MET A 56 3.24 7.58 7.83
N ILE A 57 4.12 7.73 8.81
CA ILE A 57 3.89 7.28 10.18
C ILE A 57 2.69 8.02 10.79
N ASN A 58 2.60 9.33 10.61
CA ASN A 58 1.47 10.13 11.08
C ASN A 58 0.16 9.67 10.44
N ILE A 59 0.16 9.35 9.16
CA ILE A 59 -1.02 8.84 8.44
C ILE A 59 -1.44 7.47 8.99
N LEU A 60 -0.50 6.58 9.29
CA LEU A 60 -0.80 5.29 9.92
C LEU A 60 -1.42 5.50 11.31
N GLN A 61 -0.90 6.43 12.11
CA GLN A 61 -1.48 6.75 13.41
C GLN A 61 -2.88 7.34 13.27
N MET A 62 -3.11 8.16 12.25
CA MET A 62 -4.45 8.67 11.92
C MET A 62 -5.43 7.53 11.61
N ALA A 63 -4.97 6.46 10.95
CA ALA A 63 -5.80 5.29 10.69
C ALA A 63 -6.35 4.68 11.99
N TYR A 64 -5.54 4.66 13.04
CA TYR A 64 -5.98 4.20 14.37
C TYR A 64 -7.03 5.14 14.97
N PHE A 65 -6.75 6.44 15.00
CA PHE A 65 -7.66 7.41 15.62
C PHE A 65 -8.98 7.57 14.87
N GLU A 66 -8.95 7.45 13.56
CA GLU A 66 -10.14 7.54 12.71
C GLU A 66 -10.82 6.19 12.45
N LYS A 67 -10.38 5.14 13.14
CA LYS A 67 -11.00 3.81 13.18
C LYS A 67 -11.12 3.15 11.81
N TYR A 68 -10.03 3.14 11.06
CA TYR A 68 -9.96 2.32 9.86
C TYR A 68 -9.95 0.84 10.24
N ASP A 69 -10.61 0.02 9.42
CA ASP A 69 -10.70 -1.42 9.62
C ASP A 69 -9.51 -2.16 9.02
N GLY A 70 -8.92 -1.64 7.96
CA GLY A 70 -7.78 -2.22 7.27
C GLY A 70 -6.92 -1.18 6.60
N VAL A 71 -5.65 -1.55 6.32
CA VAL A 71 -4.69 -0.70 5.62
C VAL A 71 -4.05 -1.50 4.49
N VAL A 72 -3.98 -0.90 3.30
CA VAL A 72 -3.13 -1.34 2.21
C VAL A 72 -1.97 -0.35 2.12
N ILE A 73 -0.74 -0.82 2.27
CA ILE A 73 0.43 0.04 2.20
C ILE A 73 1.35 -0.36 1.04
N ASN A 74 1.72 0.62 0.23
CA ASN A 74 2.83 0.51 -0.71
C ASN A 74 3.95 1.42 -0.21
N PRO A 75 4.91 0.89 0.58
CA PRO A 75 5.94 1.73 1.19
C PRO A 75 6.96 2.27 0.18
N GLY A 76 6.91 1.81 -1.07
CA GLY A 76 7.95 2.12 -2.04
C GLY A 76 9.31 1.62 -1.54
N ALA A 77 10.37 2.39 -1.77
CA ALA A 77 11.71 2.00 -1.34
C ALA A 77 11.88 1.95 0.18
N TYR A 78 11.01 2.59 0.96
CA TYR A 78 11.08 2.51 2.42
C TYR A 78 10.84 1.08 2.94
N THR A 79 10.24 0.19 2.16
CA THR A 79 10.10 -1.22 2.54
C THR A 79 11.46 -1.87 2.81
N HIS A 80 12.52 -1.40 2.12
CA HIS A 80 13.87 -1.97 2.23
C HIS A 80 14.72 -1.35 3.34
N THR A 81 14.23 -0.29 4.00
CA THR A 81 15.05 0.52 4.93
C THR A 81 14.35 0.89 6.23
N SER A 82 13.00 0.95 6.27
CA SER A 82 12.31 1.62 7.37
C SER A 82 11.87 0.65 8.46
N ILE A 83 12.65 0.58 9.50
CA ILE A 83 12.25 -0.04 10.77
C ILE A 83 11.15 0.79 11.44
N ALA A 84 11.18 2.12 11.27
CA ALA A 84 10.18 3.02 11.84
C ALA A 84 8.77 2.74 11.28
N LEU A 85 8.65 2.45 9.99
CA LEU A 85 7.37 2.05 9.41
C LEU A 85 6.92 0.67 9.91
N TYR A 86 7.85 -0.28 10.04
CA TYR A 86 7.55 -1.56 10.67
C TYR A 86 6.92 -1.35 12.05
N ASP A 87 7.56 -0.54 12.89
CA ASP A 87 7.07 -0.24 14.24
C ASP A 87 5.69 0.43 14.21
N ALA A 88 5.48 1.37 13.29
CA ALA A 88 4.20 2.06 13.14
C ALA A 88 3.06 1.10 12.77
N ILE A 89 3.29 0.22 11.81
CA ILE A 89 2.30 -0.80 11.40
C ILE A 89 1.94 -1.72 12.57
N LYS A 90 2.94 -2.15 13.33
CA LYS A 90 2.71 -2.97 14.53
C LYS A 90 1.92 -2.21 15.59
N SER A 91 2.24 -0.94 15.78
CA SER A 91 1.66 -0.11 16.84
C SER A 91 0.17 0.17 16.66
N ILE A 92 -0.28 0.35 15.42
CA ILE A 92 -1.69 0.65 15.17
C ILE A 92 -2.59 -0.57 15.33
N ASN A 93 -2.03 -1.76 15.22
CA ASN A 93 -2.73 -3.04 15.37
C ASN A 93 -3.97 -3.16 14.46
N ILE A 94 -3.86 -2.66 13.24
CA ILE A 94 -4.89 -2.77 12.19
C ILE A 94 -4.36 -3.74 11.14
N PRO A 95 -5.14 -4.74 10.68
CA PRO A 95 -4.70 -5.62 9.60
C PRO A 95 -4.20 -4.83 8.40
N THR A 96 -2.95 -5.06 8.02
CA THR A 96 -2.27 -4.32 6.96
C THR A 96 -1.75 -5.30 5.91
N VAL A 97 -1.95 -5.00 4.64
CA VAL A 97 -1.37 -5.74 3.50
C VAL A 97 -0.37 -4.83 2.80
N GLU A 98 0.84 -5.35 2.57
CA GLU A 98 1.86 -4.63 1.79
C GLU A 98 1.70 -4.96 0.30
N VAL A 99 1.80 -3.93 -0.55
CA VAL A 99 1.68 -4.07 -2.01
C VAL A 99 2.90 -3.44 -2.69
N HIS A 100 3.41 -4.12 -3.71
CA HIS A 100 4.38 -3.58 -4.66
C HIS A 100 3.86 -3.82 -6.08
N LEU A 101 3.95 -2.80 -6.93
CA LEU A 101 3.51 -2.88 -8.32
C LEU A 101 4.37 -3.86 -9.12
N SER A 102 5.70 -3.76 -8.95
CA SER A 102 6.66 -4.67 -9.60
C SER A 102 6.86 -5.95 -8.79
N ASN A 103 7.32 -7.01 -9.47
CA ASN A 103 7.86 -8.16 -8.76
C ASN A 103 9.27 -7.81 -8.26
N VAL A 104 9.37 -7.45 -6.99
CA VAL A 104 10.64 -7.00 -6.36
C VAL A 104 11.73 -8.07 -6.43
N HIS A 105 11.36 -9.34 -6.53
CA HIS A 105 12.30 -10.46 -6.61
C HIS A 105 12.99 -10.59 -7.97
N GLN A 106 12.47 -9.91 -9.01
CA GLN A 106 13.07 -9.83 -10.33
C GLN A 106 13.96 -8.60 -10.50
N ARG A 107 14.11 -7.78 -9.49
CA ARG A 107 14.88 -6.55 -9.51
C ARG A 107 16.19 -6.72 -8.76
N GLU A 108 16.86 -5.61 -8.41
CA GLU A 108 18.14 -5.64 -7.71
C GLU A 108 18.02 -6.38 -6.37
N GLU A 109 19.11 -7.04 -5.95
CA GLU A 109 19.13 -7.86 -4.73
C GLU A 109 18.69 -7.07 -3.49
N PHE A 110 19.05 -5.77 -3.39
CA PHE A 110 18.67 -4.95 -2.24
C PHE A 110 17.15 -4.76 -2.10
N ARG A 111 16.37 -5.10 -3.14
CA ARG A 111 14.89 -5.05 -3.12
C ARG A 111 14.24 -6.36 -2.67
N HIS A 112 15.02 -7.39 -2.43
CA HIS A 112 14.47 -8.70 -2.07
C HIS A 112 14.04 -8.77 -0.60
N LYS A 113 14.53 -7.86 0.25
CA LYS A 113 14.17 -7.82 1.67
C LYS A 113 13.20 -6.69 1.96
N SER A 114 12.11 -7.03 2.64
CA SER A 114 11.18 -6.05 3.20
C SER A 114 11.29 -6.05 4.73
N TYR A 115 11.49 -4.86 5.32
CA TYR A 115 11.40 -4.67 6.77
C TYR A 115 9.94 -4.51 7.21
N THR A 116 9.05 -4.06 6.33
CA THR A 116 7.67 -3.77 6.68
C THR A 116 6.73 -4.97 6.51
N ALA A 117 7.02 -5.87 5.57
CA ALA A 117 6.18 -7.04 5.31
C ALA A 117 5.95 -7.93 6.55
N PRO A 118 6.95 -8.18 7.43
CA PRO A 118 6.71 -8.97 8.65
C PRO A 118 5.70 -8.36 9.63
N ALA A 119 5.42 -7.06 9.53
CA ALA A 119 4.39 -6.41 10.33
C ALA A 119 3.00 -6.53 9.71
N CYS A 120 2.92 -6.95 8.45
CA CYS A 120 1.68 -7.05 7.68
C CYS A 120 1.09 -8.47 7.78
N VAL A 121 -0.21 -8.60 7.52
CA VAL A 121 -0.87 -9.91 7.48
C VAL A 121 -0.61 -10.63 6.16
N GLY A 122 -0.14 -9.93 5.13
CA GLY A 122 0.22 -10.48 3.83
C GLY A 122 0.95 -9.48 2.96
N GLN A 123 1.53 -9.97 1.86
CA GLN A 123 2.26 -9.16 0.88
C GLN A 123 1.87 -9.59 -0.53
N ILE A 124 1.68 -8.63 -1.42
CA ILE A 124 1.38 -8.84 -2.83
C ILE A 124 2.40 -8.07 -3.66
N CYS A 125 3.07 -8.76 -4.58
CA CYS A 125 4.07 -8.17 -5.46
C CYS A 125 3.80 -8.59 -6.91
N GLY A 126 4.04 -7.69 -7.87
CA GLY A 126 4.20 -8.05 -9.27
C GLY A 126 2.95 -8.01 -10.14
N PHE A 127 1.81 -7.57 -9.62
CA PHE A 127 0.55 -7.52 -10.38
C PHE A 127 0.17 -6.11 -10.82
N GLY A 128 1.11 -5.15 -10.79
CA GLY A 128 0.82 -3.77 -11.13
C GLY A 128 -0.28 -3.20 -10.24
N LYS A 129 -1.13 -2.35 -10.82
CA LYS A 129 -2.26 -1.74 -10.08
C LYS A 129 -3.27 -2.76 -9.56
N GLU A 130 -3.37 -3.92 -10.20
CA GLU A 130 -4.27 -4.99 -9.76
C GLU A 130 -3.91 -5.49 -8.36
N GLY A 131 -2.65 -5.35 -7.95
CA GLY A 131 -2.20 -5.69 -6.60
C GLY A 131 -2.98 -4.96 -5.50
N TYR A 132 -3.37 -3.71 -5.73
CA TYR A 132 -4.21 -2.96 -4.79
C TYR A 132 -5.58 -3.59 -4.64
N ILE A 133 -6.18 -4.00 -5.76
CA ILE A 133 -7.51 -4.65 -5.74
C ILE A 133 -7.44 -5.96 -4.96
N LEU A 134 -6.43 -6.78 -5.25
CA LEU A 134 -6.22 -8.05 -4.56
C LEU A 134 -6.01 -7.85 -3.05
N ALA A 135 -5.26 -6.82 -2.67
CA ALA A 135 -5.01 -6.51 -1.26
C ALA A 135 -6.29 -6.09 -0.53
N ILE A 136 -7.09 -5.22 -1.15
CA ILE A 136 -8.37 -4.77 -0.58
C ILE A 136 -9.34 -5.94 -0.46
N GLU A 137 -9.46 -6.76 -1.50
CA GLU A 137 -10.31 -7.96 -1.45
C GLU A 137 -9.85 -8.93 -0.36
N GLY A 138 -8.55 -9.14 -0.22
CA GLY A 138 -7.99 -9.97 0.85
C GLY A 138 -8.35 -9.45 2.24
N LEU A 139 -8.30 -8.13 2.44
CA LEU A 139 -8.72 -7.50 3.69
C LEU A 139 -10.23 -7.66 3.94
N ILE A 140 -11.05 -7.46 2.90
CA ILE A 140 -12.51 -7.63 3.02
C ILE A 140 -12.84 -9.05 3.48
N VAL A 141 -12.24 -10.06 2.87
CA VAL A 141 -12.43 -11.45 3.27
C VAL A 141 -12.03 -11.67 4.72
N ARG A 142 -10.81 -11.23 5.08
CA ARG A 142 -10.29 -11.41 6.44
C ARG A 142 -11.13 -10.72 7.51
N LEU A 143 -11.63 -9.51 7.21
CA LEU A 143 -12.41 -8.73 8.16
C LEU A 143 -13.86 -9.18 8.27
N SER A 144 -14.32 -10.05 7.36
CA SER A 144 -15.67 -10.59 7.34
C SER A 144 -15.78 -11.96 8.06
N GLU A 145 -14.64 -12.55 8.43
CA GLU A 145 -14.56 -13.77 9.22
C GLU A 145 -14.77 -13.49 10.72
#